data_4174791955757a9a0cfa32cec225d9dc
#
_entry.id   4174791955757a9a0cfa32cec225d9dc
#
_cell.length_a   1.000
_cell.length_b   1.000
_cell.length_c   1.000
_cell.angle_alpha   90.00
_cell.angle_beta   90.00
_cell.angle_gamma   90.00
#
_symmetry.space_group_name_H-M   'P 1'
#
loop_
_entity.id
_entity.type
_entity.pdbx_description
1 polymer ?
#
loop_
_entity_poly.entity_id
_entity_poly.type
_entity_poly.pdbx_seq_one_letter_code
_entity_poly.pdbx_strand_id
1 'polypeptide(L)'
;PAPFTADESNLVRGVMALRRTTVADVYVPLKRVATVSASAPLTLETLQALRDAGHSRIPLRWSQTPGDWRDFILVKELVGCQPDATITLSQTGRALRTPHWVSLDQSLPEVLDLFQQGQSHVAFVSPNPQRSASCKVHDRETLAVGIVTLEDVVEELITEEIYDEDDRRIAKRVVGNFILRK
;
A
#
# COMPACT_ATOMS: atom_id res chain seq x y z
N PRO A 1 -28.10 8.51 29.50
CA PRO A 1 -26.96 8.51 28.62
C PRO A 1 -26.97 9.83 27.85
N ALA A 2 -25.83 10.51 27.79
CA ALA A 2 -25.69 11.71 26.98
C ALA A 2 -25.86 11.35 25.49
N PRO A 3 -26.48 12.22 24.67
CA PRO A 3 -26.53 12.00 23.23
C PRO A 3 -25.10 12.03 22.67
N PHE A 4 -24.87 11.28 21.59
CA PHE A 4 -23.60 11.30 20.87
C PHE A 4 -23.26 12.75 20.45
N THR A 5 -21.99 13.09 20.58
CA THR A 5 -21.46 14.32 20.01
C THR A 5 -21.49 14.23 18.46
N ALA A 6 -21.36 15.37 17.79
CA ALA A 6 -21.30 15.38 16.32
C ALA A 6 -20.16 14.48 15.80
N ASP A 7 -18.97 14.56 16.45
CA ASP A 7 -17.79 13.76 16.08
C ASP A 7 -18.02 12.27 16.28
N GLU A 8 -18.63 11.86 17.39
CA GLU A 8 -18.97 10.45 17.63
C GLU A 8 -19.98 9.92 16.61
N SER A 9 -20.96 10.75 16.24
CA SER A 9 -21.96 10.39 15.22
C SER A 9 -21.31 10.27 13.83
N ASN A 10 -20.33 11.10 13.51
CA ASN A 10 -19.58 11.06 12.27
C ASN A 10 -18.71 9.79 12.22
N LEU A 11 -17.96 9.49 13.27
CA LEU A 11 -17.19 8.24 13.39
C LEU A 11 -18.05 7.00 13.12
N VAL A 12 -19.23 6.93 13.73
CA VAL A 12 -20.16 5.82 13.49
C VAL A 12 -20.60 5.77 12.04
N ARG A 13 -20.88 6.93 11.41
CA ARG A 13 -21.20 7.00 9.98
C ARG A 13 -20.06 6.55 9.09
N GLY A 14 -18.83 7.01 9.35
CA GLY A 14 -17.63 6.61 8.61
C GLY A 14 -17.41 5.09 8.67
N VAL A 15 -17.53 4.48 9.85
CA VAL A 15 -17.46 3.02 10.02
C VAL A 15 -18.56 2.30 9.22
N MET A 16 -19.77 2.84 9.19
CA MET A 16 -20.88 2.25 8.43
C MET A 16 -20.69 2.36 6.92
N ALA A 17 -20.11 3.46 6.46
CA ALA A 17 -19.79 3.67 5.05
C ALA A 17 -18.62 2.80 4.59
N LEU A 18 -17.57 2.65 5.43
CA LEU A 18 -16.43 1.78 5.17
C LEU A 18 -16.84 0.35 4.79
N ARG A 19 -17.95 -0.15 5.34
CA ARG A 19 -18.50 -1.47 4.99
C ARG A 19 -18.93 -1.62 3.54
N ARG A 20 -19.15 -0.51 2.83
CA ARG A 20 -19.57 -0.48 1.42
C ARG A 20 -18.43 -0.15 0.48
N THR A 21 -17.32 0.35 1.01
CA THR A 21 -16.12 0.70 0.24
C THR A 21 -15.28 -0.56 0.05
N THR A 22 -14.79 -0.74 -1.16
CA THR A 22 -13.95 -1.87 -1.55
C THR A 22 -12.52 -1.42 -1.85
N VAL A 23 -11.62 -2.37 -1.97
CA VAL A 23 -10.23 -2.10 -2.40
C VAL A 23 -10.19 -1.36 -3.75
N ALA A 24 -11.13 -1.66 -4.66
CA ALA A 24 -11.22 -0.99 -5.97
C ALA A 24 -11.40 0.53 -5.89
N ASP A 25 -11.96 1.03 -4.80
CA ASP A 25 -12.25 2.45 -4.60
C ASP A 25 -11.02 3.24 -4.14
N VAL A 26 -10.09 2.58 -3.42
CA VAL A 26 -8.97 3.26 -2.71
C VAL A 26 -7.58 2.85 -3.19
N TYR A 27 -7.40 1.71 -3.86
CA TYR A 27 -6.08 1.20 -4.21
C TYR A 27 -5.28 2.17 -5.08
N VAL A 28 -3.97 2.16 -4.91
CA VAL A 28 -3.04 2.93 -5.74
C VAL A 28 -2.52 2.03 -6.87
N PRO A 29 -2.79 2.36 -8.15
CA PRO A 29 -2.27 1.61 -9.29
C PRO A 29 -0.74 1.57 -9.30
N LEU A 30 -0.13 0.42 -9.60
CA LEU A 30 1.34 0.25 -9.63
C LEU A 30 2.08 1.26 -10.50
N LYS A 31 1.43 1.82 -11.50
CA LYS A 31 1.99 2.89 -12.35
C LYS A 31 2.33 4.17 -11.57
N ARG A 32 1.70 4.38 -10.42
CA ARG A 32 1.88 5.56 -9.55
C ARG A 32 2.73 5.25 -8.33
N VAL A 33 3.11 4.00 -8.14
CA VAL A 33 3.87 3.56 -6.97
C VAL A 33 5.36 3.63 -7.26
N ALA A 34 6.14 4.21 -6.35
CA ALA A 34 7.59 4.14 -6.40
C ALA A 34 8.03 2.69 -6.22
N THR A 35 8.82 2.17 -7.13
CA THR A 35 9.28 0.77 -7.13
C THR A 35 10.79 0.71 -7.34
N VAL A 36 11.42 -0.37 -6.89
CA VAL A 36 12.84 -0.59 -7.10
C VAL A 36 13.11 -2.01 -7.57
N SER A 37 14.19 -2.22 -8.32
CA SER A 37 14.61 -3.56 -8.75
C SER A 37 15.18 -4.34 -7.56
N ALA A 38 14.77 -5.60 -7.41
CA ALA A 38 15.35 -6.52 -6.43
C ALA A 38 16.85 -6.78 -6.68
N SER A 39 17.28 -6.67 -7.94
CA SER A 39 18.69 -6.78 -8.36
C SER A 39 19.49 -5.49 -8.27
N ALA A 40 18.89 -4.39 -7.83
CA ALA A 40 19.61 -3.14 -7.65
C ALA A 40 20.71 -3.32 -6.57
N PRO A 41 21.97 -2.87 -6.82
CA PRO A 41 23.05 -3.02 -5.86
C PRO A 41 22.82 -2.07 -4.66
N LEU A 42 23.28 -2.46 -3.48
CA LEU A 42 23.17 -1.68 -2.25
C LEU A 42 24.25 -0.57 -2.22
N THR A 43 24.22 0.34 -3.19
CA THR A 43 25.14 1.47 -3.24
C THR A 43 24.63 2.64 -2.40
N LEU A 44 25.51 3.61 -2.13
CA LEU A 44 25.12 4.86 -1.46
C LEU A 44 24.03 5.60 -2.25
N GLU A 45 24.12 5.63 -3.56
CA GLU A 45 23.13 6.24 -4.45
C GLU A 45 21.77 5.55 -4.35
N THR A 46 21.73 4.20 -4.33
CA THR A 46 20.51 3.43 -4.13
C THR A 46 19.88 3.73 -2.78
N LEU A 47 20.68 3.76 -1.71
CA LEU A 47 20.20 4.08 -0.36
C LEU A 47 19.65 5.51 -0.26
N GLN A 48 20.31 6.47 -0.90
CA GLN A 48 19.84 7.86 -0.98
C GLN A 48 18.54 7.94 -1.76
N ALA A 49 18.45 7.33 -2.94
CA ALA A 49 17.24 7.33 -3.76
C ALA A 49 16.03 6.73 -3.02
N LEU A 50 16.23 5.62 -2.29
CA LEU A 50 15.17 5.01 -1.47
C LEU A 50 14.72 5.92 -0.32
N ARG A 51 15.64 6.65 0.29
CA ARG A 51 15.33 7.63 1.34
C ARG A 51 14.58 8.84 0.78
N ASP A 52 15.07 9.38 -0.34
CA ASP A 52 14.52 10.57 -0.99
C ASP A 52 13.12 10.31 -1.58
N ALA A 53 12.79 9.05 -1.88
CA ALA A 53 11.45 8.64 -2.27
C ALA A 53 10.40 8.91 -1.18
N GLY A 54 10.81 9.05 0.09
CA GLY A 54 9.94 9.43 1.21
C GLY A 54 8.93 8.36 1.63
N HIS A 55 9.04 7.15 1.10
CA HIS A 55 8.13 6.05 1.41
C HIS A 55 8.74 5.05 2.39
N SER A 56 7.95 4.64 3.38
CA SER A 56 8.41 3.65 4.38
C SER A 56 8.56 2.24 3.79
N ARG A 57 7.76 1.90 2.78
CA ARG A 57 7.72 0.59 2.13
C ARG A 57 7.69 0.76 0.62
N ILE A 58 8.64 0.14 -0.07
CA ILE A 58 8.79 0.24 -1.52
C ILE A 58 8.71 -1.16 -2.12
N PRO A 59 7.80 -1.42 -3.08
CA PRO A 59 7.70 -2.71 -3.76
C PRO A 59 8.98 -3.07 -4.50
N LEU A 60 9.39 -4.33 -4.39
CA LEU A 60 10.53 -4.90 -5.11
C LEU A 60 10.06 -5.62 -6.37
N ARG A 61 10.57 -5.18 -7.51
CA ARG A 61 10.38 -5.86 -8.79
C ARG A 61 11.48 -6.90 -8.97
N TRP A 62 11.10 -8.19 -8.97
CA TRP A 62 12.03 -9.30 -9.02
C TRP A 62 12.53 -9.63 -10.43
N SER A 63 11.72 -9.38 -11.45
CA SER A 63 12.11 -9.59 -12.86
C SER A 63 11.65 -8.47 -13.76
N GLN A 64 12.08 -8.48 -15.02
CA GLN A 64 11.56 -7.58 -16.05
C GLN A 64 10.16 -8.00 -16.55
N THR A 65 9.73 -9.22 -16.18
CA THR A 65 8.38 -9.69 -16.50
C THR A 65 7.37 -8.87 -15.71
N PRO A 66 6.38 -8.26 -16.36
CA PRO A 66 5.32 -7.55 -15.65
C PRO A 66 4.64 -8.46 -14.63
N GLY A 67 4.53 -7.99 -13.38
CA GLY A 67 3.77 -8.69 -12.33
C GLY A 67 4.57 -9.54 -11.36
N ASP A 68 5.89 -9.67 -11.52
CA ASP A 68 6.74 -10.39 -10.55
C ASP A 68 7.04 -9.52 -9.32
N TRP A 69 6.02 -9.34 -8.50
CA TRP A 69 6.06 -8.62 -7.24
C TRP A 69 5.90 -9.61 -6.09
N ARG A 70 6.91 -9.70 -5.20
CA ARG A 70 6.91 -10.69 -4.11
C ARG A 70 7.06 -10.07 -2.75
N ASP A 71 7.82 -8.98 -2.65
CA ASP A 71 8.23 -8.39 -1.39
C ASP A 71 8.19 -6.87 -1.46
N PHE A 72 8.15 -6.26 -0.27
CA PHE A 72 8.45 -4.85 -0.04
C PHE A 72 9.77 -4.72 0.68
N ILE A 73 10.53 -3.67 0.35
CA ILE A 73 11.66 -3.27 1.17
C ILE A 73 11.18 -2.25 2.21
N LEU A 74 11.57 -2.48 3.45
CA LEU A 74 11.28 -1.58 4.56
C LEU A 74 12.46 -0.63 4.73
N VAL A 75 12.30 0.61 4.24
CA VAL A 75 13.40 1.59 4.13
C VAL A 75 14.06 1.88 5.47
N LYS A 76 13.31 1.90 6.58
CA LYS A 76 13.86 2.13 7.92
C LYS A 76 14.89 1.05 8.34
N GLU A 77 14.76 -0.18 7.86
CA GLU A 77 15.69 -1.27 8.17
C GLU A 77 17.03 -1.16 7.42
N LEU A 78 17.07 -0.27 6.41
CA LEU A 78 18.30 0.08 5.70
C LEU A 78 19.08 1.21 6.40
N VAL A 79 18.50 1.85 7.42
CA VAL A 79 19.18 2.88 8.19
C VAL A 79 20.34 2.24 8.96
N GLY A 80 21.54 2.75 8.71
CA GLY A 80 22.78 2.20 9.29
C GLY A 80 23.40 1.05 8.50
N CYS A 81 22.79 0.59 7.40
CA CYS A 81 23.47 -0.33 6.48
C CYS A 81 24.63 0.40 5.81
N GLN A 82 25.79 -0.27 5.77
CA GLN A 82 26.92 0.21 4.99
C GLN A 82 26.67 -0.10 3.51
N PRO A 83 26.95 0.85 2.61
CA PRO A 83 26.87 0.60 1.18
C PRO A 83 27.82 -0.53 0.77
N ASP A 84 27.32 -1.48 0.03
CA ASP A 84 28.09 -2.61 -0.54
C ASP A 84 27.53 -2.94 -1.93
N ALA A 85 28.27 -2.56 -2.96
CA ALA A 85 27.87 -2.79 -4.35
C ALA A 85 27.90 -4.28 -4.76
N THR A 86 28.47 -5.16 -3.94
CA THR A 86 28.51 -6.61 -4.20
C THR A 86 27.23 -7.33 -3.82
N ILE A 87 26.40 -6.72 -2.96
CA ILE A 87 25.10 -7.25 -2.56
C ILE A 87 23.98 -6.48 -3.22
N THR A 88 22.86 -7.17 -3.45
CA THR A 88 21.65 -6.58 -4.02
C THR A 88 20.59 -6.36 -2.94
N LEU A 89 19.58 -5.53 -3.26
CA LEU A 89 18.45 -5.28 -2.34
C LEU A 89 17.73 -6.58 -1.96
N SER A 90 17.63 -7.56 -2.85
CA SER A 90 17.03 -8.86 -2.55
C SER A 90 17.82 -9.67 -1.50
N GLN A 91 19.08 -9.35 -1.29
CA GLN A 91 19.95 -10.02 -0.31
C GLN A 91 19.94 -9.34 1.06
N THR A 92 19.26 -8.22 1.21
CA THR A 92 19.17 -7.47 2.47
C THR A 92 18.23 -8.11 3.52
N GLY A 93 17.82 -9.33 3.35
CA GLY A 93 16.95 -10.18 4.18
C GLY A 93 16.10 -9.50 5.25
N ARG A 94 16.73 -8.78 6.19
CA ARG A 94 16.05 -8.09 7.30
C ARG A 94 15.10 -6.97 6.86
N ALA A 95 15.39 -6.33 5.73
CA ALA A 95 14.59 -5.25 5.19
C ALA A 95 13.42 -5.74 4.32
N LEU A 96 13.37 -7.03 3.96
CA LEU A 96 12.30 -7.60 3.14
C LEU A 96 11.09 -7.94 4.00
N ARG A 97 9.92 -7.69 3.45
CA ARG A 97 8.62 -8.05 4.05
C ARG A 97 7.73 -8.65 2.99
N THR A 98 7.16 -9.80 3.31
CA THR A 98 6.16 -10.45 2.46
C THR A 98 4.83 -9.69 2.61
N PRO A 99 4.21 -9.26 1.52
CA PRO A 99 2.94 -8.55 1.54
C PRO A 99 1.77 -9.51 1.75
N HIS A 100 0.64 -8.95 2.17
CA HIS A 100 -0.65 -9.56 1.97
C HIS A 100 -1.09 -9.43 0.49
N TRP A 101 -2.02 -10.26 0.07
CA TRP A 101 -2.65 -10.18 -1.24
C TRP A 101 -4.17 -10.06 -1.05
N VAL A 102 -4.76 -9.09 -1.71
CA VAL A 102 -6.19 -8.78 -1.62
C VAL A 102 -6.80 -8.65 -3.01
N SER A 103 -8.10 -8.89 -3.12
CA SER A 103 -8.85 -8.68 -4.36
C SER A 103 -9.44 -7.27 -4.43
N LEU A 104 -9.80 -6.84 -5.65
CA LEU A 104 -10.42 -5.54 -5.89
C LEU A 104 -11.80 -5.42 -5.21
N ASP A 105 -12.55 -6.52 -5.13
CA ASP A 105 -13.89 -6.59 -4.55
C ASP A 105 -13.90 -6.80 -3.02
N GLN A 106 -12.73 -7.00 -2.42
CA GLN A 106 -12.61 -7.16 -0.97
C GLN A 106 -12.99 -5.88 -0.24
N SER A 107 -13.77 -6.00 0.84
CA SER A 107 -14.20 -4.85 1.63
C SER A 107 -13.07 -4.26 2.47
N LEU A 108 -13.07 -2.95 2.70
CA LEU A 108 -12.04 -2.30 3.51
C LEU A 108 -12.00 -2.78 4.97
N PRO A 109 -13.11 -3.11 5.65
CA PRO A 109 -13.06 -3.75 6.96
C PRO A 109 -12.27 -5.06 6.98
N GLU A 110 -12.44 -5.93 5.97
CA GLU A 110 -11.68 -7.18 5.87
C GLU A 110 -10.18 -6.92 5.65
N VAL A 111 -9.83 -5.88 4.89
CA VAL A 111 -8.44 -5.46 4.71
C VAL A 111 -7.87 -4.89 6.02
N LEU A 112 -8.66 -4.14 6.78
CA LEU A 112 -8.26 -3.62 8.07
C LEU A 112 -7.98 -4.76 9.06
N ASP A 113 -8.87 -5.77 9.13
CA ASP A 113 -8.67 -6.97 9.95
C ASP A 113 -7.38 -7.71 9.56
N LEU A 114 -7.09 -7.79 8.26
CA LEU A 114 -5.86 -8.39 7.75
C LEU A 114 -4.61 -7.64 8.23
N PHE A 115 -4.64 -6.31 8.20
CA PHE A 115 -3.53 -5.47 8.68
C PHE A 115 -3.37 -5.53 10.20
N GLN A 116 -4.46 -5.70 10.96
CA GLN A 116 -4.42 -5.87 12.42
C GLN A 116 -3.73 -7.16 12.86
N GLN A 117 -3.61 -8.18 11.99
CA GLN A 117 -2.83 -9.38 12.26
C GLN A 117 -1.31 -9.11 12.34
N GLY A 118 -0.86 -7.90 12.01
CA GLY A 118 0.47 -7.39 12.36
C GLY A 118 1.62 -7.82 11.44
N GLN A 119 1.38 -8.56 10.37
CA GLN A 119 2.43 -9.03 9.46
C GLN A 119 2.91 -7.92 8.51
N SER A 120 2.00 -7.15 7.94
CA SER A 120 2.28 -6.05 7.02
C SER A 120 1.13 -5.05 7.03
N HIS A 121 1.44 -3.75 6.86
CA HIS A 121 0.45 -2.69 6.63
C HIS A 121 0.36 -2.31 5.16
N VAL A 122 0.76 -3.19 4.26
CA VAL A 122 0.67 -3.04 2.81
C VAL A 122 0.24 -4.36 2.21
N ALA A 123 -0.65 -4.31 1.23
CA ALA A 123 -1.06 -5.46 0.45
C ALA A 123 -0.91 -5.17 -1.04
N PHE A 124 -0.56 -6.20 -1.82
CA PHE A 124 -0.73 -6.15 -3.27
C PHE A 124 -2.18 -6.43 -3.64
N VAL A 125 -2.68 -5.67 -4.58
CA VAL A 125 -4.02 -5.84 -5.14
C VAL A 125 -3.94 -6.65 -6.41
N SER A 126 -4.69 -7.76 -6.48
CA SER A 126 -4.74 -8.64 -7.64
C SER A 126 -6.20 -9.01 -7.97
N PRO A 127 -6.56 -9.15 -9.24
CA PRO A 127 -7.85 -9.72 -9.62
C PRO A 127 -8.05 -11.16 -9.11
N ASN A 128 -6.95 -11.88 -8.84
CA ASN A 128 -6.99 -13.25 -8.34
C ASN A 128 -5.94 -13.49 -7.23
N PRO A 129 -6.20 -12.99 -5.99
CA PRO A 129 -5.23 -13.01 -4.90
C PRO A 129 -4.85 -14.42 -4.42
N GLN A 130 -5.76 -15.38 -4.50
CA GLN A 130 -5.50 -16.75 -4.06
C GLN A 130 -4.44 -17.45 -4.91
N ARG A 131 -4.41 -17.16 -6.20
CA ARG A 131 -3.36 -17.64 -7.11
C ARG A 131 -2.03 -16.91 -6.87
N SER A 132 -2.09 -15.62 -6.55
CA SER A 132 -0.89 -14.79 -6.33
C SER A 132 -0.10 -15.21 -5.09
N ALA A 133 -0.79 -15.56 -4.00
CA ALA A 133 -0.14 -16.01 -2.75
C ALA A 133 0.53 -17.39 -2.86
N SER A 134 0.05 -18.26 -3.75
CA SER A 134 0.54 -19.64 -3.91
C SER A 134 1.43 -19.86 -5.14
N CYS A 135 1.50 -18.89 -6.06
CA CYS A 135 2.12 -19.10 -7.36
C CYS A 135 3.63 -18.91 -7.33
N LYS A 136 4.36 -19.98 -7.60
CA LYS A 136 5.73 -19.90 -8.07
C LYS A 136 5.69 -19.35 -9.50
N VAL A 137 5.93 -18.02 -9.60
CA VAL A 137 6.38 -17.32 -10.84
C VAL A 137 6.00 -18.00 -12.15
N HIS A 138 5.00 -17.55 -12.85
CA HIS A 138 4.87 -17.58 -14.33
C HIS A 138 3.44 -17.40 -14.86
N ASP A 139 2.45 -17.22 -14.00
CA ASP A 139 1.07 -17.09 -14.47
C ASP A 139 0.71 -15.61 -14.66
N ARG A 140 0.49 -15.18 -15.90
CA ARG A 140 0.11 -13.80 -16.26
C ARG A 140 -1.21 -13.33 -15.61
N GLU A 141 -1.99 -14.25 -15.05
CA GLU A 141 -3.28 -13.96 -14.39
C GLU A 141 -3.14 -13.51 -12.94
N THR A 142 -1.93 -13.55 -12.37
CA THR A 142 -1.66 -13.21 -10.96
C THR A 142 -0.97 -11.87 -10.80
N LEU A 143 -1.14 -10.98 -11.76
CA LEU A 143 -0.47 -9.68 -11.76
C LEU A 143 -1.04 -8.77 -10.66
N ALA A 144 -0.17 -8.24 -9.82
CA ALA A 144 -0.55 -7.10 -9.00
C ALA A 144 -0.91 -5.92 -9.90
N VAL A 145 -2.08 -5.36 -9.70
CA VAL A 145 -2.56 -4.16 -10.41
C VAL A 145 -2.28 -2.89 -9.63
N GLY A 146 -2.08 -3.01 -8.32
CA GLY A 146 -1.81 -1.91 -7.42
C GLY A 146 -1.40 -2.38 -6.03
N ILE A 147 -1.39 -1.43 -5.12
CA ILE A 147 -1.22 -1.66 -3.69
C ILE A 147 -2.34 -0.95 -2.92
N VAL A 148 -2.61 -1.41 -1.72
CA VAL A 148 -3.40 -0.73 -0.71
C VAL A 148 -2.64 -0.76 0.61
N THR A 149 -2.68 0.35 1.34
CA THR A 149 -1.98 0.50 2.62
C THR A 149 -2.97 0.68 3.77
N LEU A 150 -2.51 0.50 4.99
CA LEU A 150 -3.31 0.81 6.18
C LEU A 150 -3.70 2.29 6.19
N GLU A 151 -2.78 3.15 5.75
CA GLU A 151 -2.98 4.58 5.65
C GLU A 151 -4.17 4.90 4.73
N ASP A 152 -4.27 4.26 3.55
CA ASP A 152 -5.41 4.45 2.61
C ASP A 152 -6.75 4.06 3.26
N VAL A 153 -6.76 2.96 4.02
CA VAL A 153 -7.97 2.49 4.73
C VAL A 153 -8.38 3.46 5.83
N VAL A 154 -7.40 3.98 6.57
CA VAL A 154 -7.65 4.96 7.65
C VAL A 154 -8.06 6.31 7.08
N GLU A 155 -7.45 6.75 5.98
CA GLU A 155 -7.83 7.99 5.30
C GLU A 155 -9.28 7.95 4.82
N GLU A 156 -9.73 6.82 4.25
CA GLU A 156 -11.13 6.66 3.83
C GLU A 156 -12.09 6.72 5.03
N LEU A 157 -11.69 6.19 6.18
CA LEU A 157 -12.48 6.26 7.40
C LEU A 157 -12.59 7.69 7.95
N ILE A 158 -11.52 8.49 7.83
CA ILE A 158 -11.46 9.86 8.32
C ILE A 158 -12.09 10.84 7.32
N THR A 159 -11.95 10.62 6.02
CA THR A 159 -12.46 11.53 4.99
C THR A 159 -13.99 11.62 4.97
N GLU A 160 -14.69 10.56 5.38
CA GLU A 160 -16.14 10.65 5.56
C GLU A 160 -16.55 11.47 6.80
N GLU A 161 -15.63 11.70 7.76
CA GLU A 161 -15.89 12.54 8.92
C GLU A 161 -15.82 14.05 8.63
N ILE A 162 -15.06 14.47 7.62
CA ILE A 162 -14.68 15.87 7.41
C ILE A 162 -15.63 16.58 6.43
N TYR A 163 -16.42 15.83 5.66
CA TYR A 163 -17.22 16.43 4.59
C TYR A 163 -18.71 16.40 4.88
N ASP A 164 -19.28 17.59 5.00
CA ASP A 164 -20.72 17.79 4.92
C ASP A 164 -21.23 17.45 3.50
N GLU A 165 -22.50 17.15 3.33
CA GLU A 165 -23.07 16.63 2.07
C GLU A 165 -22.75 17.47 0.83
N ASP A 166 -22.46 18.76 1.00
CA ASP A 166 -22.11 19.69 -0.08
C ASP A 166 -20.63 19.70 -0.48
N ASP A 167 -19.70 19.21 0.35
CA ASP A 167 -18.25 19.28 0.11
C ASP A 167 -17.67 18.08 -0.67
N ARG A 168 -18.44 17.02 -0.89
CA ARG A 168 -18.01 15.81 -1.62
C ARG A 168 -17.41 16.05 -3.01
N ARG A 169 -17.79 17.16 -3.66
CA ARG A 169 -17.27 17.54 -4.99
C ARG A 169 -15.90 18.20 -4.93
N ILE A 170 -15.55 18.83 -3.83
CA ILE A 170 -14.29 19.59 -3.66
C ILE A 170 -13.18 18.65 -3.19
N ALA A 171 -13.49 17.69 -2.31
CA ALA A 171 -12.54 16.75 -1.72
C ALA A 171 -11.87 15.84 -2.75
N LYS A 172 -12.63 15.22 -3.66
CA LYS A 172 -12.04 14.41 -4.75
C LYS A 172 -11.04 15.19 -5.62
N ARG A 173 -11.15 16.51 -5.65
CA ARG A 173 -10.27 17.40 -6.40
C ARG A 173 -9.01 17.78 -5.62
N VAL A 174 -9.10 17.86 -4.29
CA VAL A 174 -7.95 18.22 -3.41
C VAL A 174 -7.05 17.02 -3.17
N VAL A 175 -7.60 15.84 -2.87
CA VAL A 175 -6.84 14.60 -2.70
C VAL A 175 -6.16 14.20 -4.01
N GLY A 176 -6.84 14.33 -5.16
CA GLY A 176 -6.23 14.09 -6.47
C GLY A 176 -5.08 15.06 -6.82
N ASN A 177 -5.07 16.29 -6.28
CA ASN A 177 -4.02 17.26 -6.52
C ASN A 177 -2.84 17.17 -5.53
N PHE A 178 -3.03 16.59 -4.35
CA PHE A 178 -1.94 16.42 -3.38
C PHE A 178 -1.01 15.26 -3.74
N ILE A 179 -1.53 14.24 -4.41
CA ILE A 179 -0.76 13.09 -4.92
C ILE A 179 0.04 13.45 -6.20
N LEU A 180 -0.32 14.57 -6.89
CA LEU A 180 0.34 14.99 -8.14
C LEU A 180 1.46 16.02 -7.95
N ARG A 181 1.83 16.36 -6.71
CA ARG A 181 2.97 17.28 -6.45
C ARG A 181 3.97 16.66 -5.47
N LYS A 182 4.64 15.61 -5.94
CA LYS A 182 6.07 15.36 -5.64
C LYS A 182 6.59 14.23 -6.50
#